data_65ad0f56db87d1705093cf1a6f73c038
#
_entry.id   65ad0f56db87d1705093cf1a6f73c038
#
_cell.length_a   1.000
_cell.length_b   1.000
_cell.length_c   1.000
_cell.angle_alpha   90.00
_cell.angle_beta   90.00
_cell.angle_gamma   90.00
#
_symmetry.space_group_name_H-M   'P 1'
#
loop_
_entity.id
_entity.type
_entity.pdbx_description
1 polymer ?
#
loop_
_entity_poly.entity_id
_entity_poly.type
_entity_poly.pdbx_seq_one_letter_code
_entity_poly.pdbx_strand_id
1 'polypeptide(L)'
;MKVGSVEITRCEQVLVLPRLDSEDIVFRAVAVSSMDEFEAICPEPKAPGIRTKDGFKPDTKDEGYQQLVSLHGDKRLAFIVIKSLEPSNIEWDEVTIEDPTTWTKWQEELLSAGLSNIEANRVVSCVMEANALDEDKLKEARDSFLLGLAQE
;
A
#
# COMPACT_ATOMS: atom_id res chain seq x y z
N MET A 1 -4.58 -13.87 20.95
CA MET A 1 -3.23 -14.44 20.80
C MET A 1 -2.19 -13.43 21.24
N LYS A 2 -1.15 -13.88 21.92
CA LYS A 2 -0.07 -13.01 22.42
C LYS A 2 1.28 -13.51 21.92
N VAL A 3 2.19 -12.57 21.71
CA VAL A 3 3.61 -12.85 21.44
C VAL A 3 4.39 -12.24 22.61
N GLY A 4 5.13 -13.07 23.34
CA GLY A 4 5.65 -12.65 24.64
C GLY A 4 4.47 -12.35 25.57
N SER A 5 4.42 -11.15 26.11
CA SER A 5 3.29 -10.69 26.93
C SER A 5 2.37 -9.70 26.18
N VAL A 6 2.63 -9.46 24.89
CA VAL A 6 1.93 -8.46 24.09
C VAL A 6 0.82 -9.10 23.27
N GLU A 7 -0.37 -8.57 23.37
CA GLU A 7 -1.49 -9.00 22.53
C GLU A 7 -1.35 -8.49 21.11
N ILE A 8 -1.56 -9.36 20.12
CA ILE A 8 -1.50 -8.96 18.71
C ILE A 8 -2.77 -8.21 18.36
N THR A 9 -2.61 -7.00 17.86
CA THR A 9 -3.68 -6.17 17.33
C THR A 9 -3.35 -5.71 15.92
N ARG A 10 -4.38 -5.40 15.13
CA ARG A 10 -4.18 -4.83 13.80
C ARG A 10 -3.61 -3.42 13.92
N CYS A 11 -2.57 -3.12 13.15
CA CYS A 11 -1.97 -1.80 13.14
C CYS A 11 -2.93 -0.78 12.54
N GLU A 12 -3.07 0.36 13.19
CA GLU A 12 -3.86 1.51 12.73
C GLU A 12 -3.02 2.77 12.89
N GLN A 13 -3.08 3.64 11.88
CA GLN A 13 -2.43 4.94 11.90
C GLN A 13 -3.45 6.04 11.62
N VAL A 14 -3.27 7.19 12.24
CA VAL A 14 -4.14 8.35 12.06
C VAL A 14 -3.30 9.53 11.59
N LEU A 15 -3.75 10.17 10.52
CA LEU A 15 -3.15 11.39 10.00
C LEU A 15 -4.18 12.52 10.10
N VAL A 16 -3.83 13.58 10.79
CA VAL A 16 -4.67 14.77 10.89
C VAL A 16 -4.03 15.90 10.09
N LEU A 17 -4.74 16.42 9.11
CA LEU A 17 -4.33 17.58 8.31
C LEU A 17 -5.15 18.79 8.76
N PRO A 18 -4.52 19.75 9.47
CA PRO A 18 -5.26 20.90 9.98
C PRO A 18 -5.73 21.83 8.86
N ARG A 19 -6.87 22.48 9.09
CA ARG A 19 -7.43 23.52 8.23
C ARG A 19 -7.83 24.73 9.08
N LEU A 20 -7.53 25.93 8.56
CA LEU A 20 -7.80 27.18 9.29
C LEU A 20 -9.29 27.56 9.30
N ASP A 21 -9.97 27.31 8.18
CA ASP A 21 -11.34 27.80 7.96
C ASP A 21 -12.40 26.70 7.96
N SER A 22 -12.00 25.47 8.32
CA SER A 22 -12.90 24.30 8.33
C SER A 22 -12.42 23.29 9.37
N GLU A 23 -13.14 22.18 9.50
CA GLU A 23 -12.70 21.07 10.32
C GLU A 23 -11.44 20.43 9.74
N ASP A 24 -10.63 19.85 10.61
CA ASP A 24 -9.44 19.11 10.21
C ASP A 24 -9.81 17.91 9.35
N ILE A 25 -8.97 17.61 8.36
CA ILE A 25 -9.12 16.42 7.53
C ILE A 25 -8.42 15.26 8.23
N VAL A 26 -9.14 14.18 8.49
CA VAL A 26 -8.62 13.01 9.22
C VAL A 26 -8.60 11.80 8.31
N PHE A 27 -7.42 11.25 8.08
CA PHE A 27 -7.25 9.95 7.44
C PHE A 27 -6.94 8.89 8.49
N ARG A 28 -7.62 7.76 8.38
CA ARG A 28 -7.38 6.58 9.20
C ARG A 28 -6.94 5.45 8.28
N ALA A 29 -5.79 4.88 8.56
CA ALA A 29 -5.25 3.77 7.79
C ALA A 29 -5.15 2.54 8.69
N VAL A 30 -5.74 1.44 8.26
CA VAL A 30 -5.69 0.15 8.96
C VAL A 30 -4.97 -0.86 8.07
N ALA A 31 -4.14 -1.71 8.66
CA ALA A 31 -3.43 -2.73 7.90
C ALA A 31 -4.40 -3.61 7.10
N VAL A 32 -4.08 -3.86 5.84
CA VAL A 32 -4.81 -4.82 5.01
C VAL A 32 -4.56 -6.21 5.56
N SER A 33 -5.62 -6.93 5.91
CA SER A 33 -5.50 -8.23 6.58
C SER A 33 -5.09 -9.35 5.63
N SER A 34 -5.43 -9.24 4.35
CA SER A 34 -5.10 -10.25 3.33
C SER A 34 -5.10 -9.62 1.95
N MET A 35 -4.22 -10.09 1.10
CA MET A 35 -4.14 -9.71 -0.31
C MET A 35 -4.89 -10.70 -1.23
N ASP A 36 -5.61 -11.65 -0.67
CA ASP A 36 -6.30 -12.69 -1.45
C ASP A 36 -7.34 -12.09 -2.41
N GLU A 37 -8.08 -11.08 -1.97
CA GLU A 37 -9.04 -10.36 -2.81
C GLU A 37 -8.34 -9.70 -4.01
N PHE A 38 -7.21 -9.05 -3.77
CA PHE A 38 -6.41 -8.45 -4.83
C PHE A 38 -5.92 -9.50 -5.83
N GLU A 39 -5.35 -10.59 -5.35
CA GLU A 39 -4.81 -11.66 -6.18
C GLU A 39 -5.89 -12.33 -7.03
N ALA A 40 -7.12 -12.45 -6.50
CA ALA A 40 -8.25 -12.98 -7.23
C ALA A 40 -8.71 -12.06 -8.38
N ILE A 41 -8.71 -10.73 -8.14
CA ILE A 41 -9.17 -9.74 -9.12
C ILE A 41 -8.06 -9.41 -10.13
N CYS A 42 -6.82 -9.29 -9.65
CA CYS A 42 -5.64 -8.91 -10.43
C CYS A 42 -4.54 -9.97 -10.29
N PRO A 43 -4.63 -11.10 -10.96
CA PRO A 43 -3.58 -12.11 -10.91
C PRO A 43 -2.27 -11.56 -11.50
N GLU A 44 -1.15 -12.07 -11.01
CA GLU A 44 0.16 -11.70 -11.51
C GLU A 44 0.29 -11.98 -13.01
N PRO A 45 0.88 -11.05 -13.78
CA PRO A 45 1.15 -11.30 -15.19
C PRO A 45 2.16 -12.42 -15.35
N LYS A 46 1.99 -13.21 -16.42
CA LYS A 46 2.89 -14.32 -16.76
C LYS A 46 3.82 -13.90 -17.89
N ALA A 47 5.10 -14.22 -17.73
CA ALA A 47 6.08 -14.00 -18.77
C ALA A 47 5.79 -14.89 -19.97
N PRO A 48 5.97 -14.39 -21.23
CA PRO A 48 5.87 -15.23 -22.42
C PRO A 48 6.97 -16.29 -22.41
N GLY A 49 6.69 -17.45 -22.99
CA GLY A 49 7.67 -18.52 -23.14
C GLY A 49 8.61 -18.24 -24.31
N ILE A 50 9.92 -18.45 -24.10
CA ILE A 50 10.90 -18.51 -25.16
C ILE A 50 11.44 -19.92 -25.29
N ARG A 51 11.66 -20.37 -26.53
CA ARG A 51 12.22 -21.67 -26.80
C ARG A 51 13.74 -21.64 -26.62
N THR A 52 14.24 -22.48 -25.71
CA THR A 52 15.66 -22.65 -25.45
C THR A 52 16.09 -24.09 -25.74
N LYS A 53 17.38 -24.39 -25.65
CA LYS A 53 17.93 -25.75 -25.80
C LYS A 53 17.33 -26.74 -24.79
N ASP A 54 16.91 -26.25 -23.62
CA ASP A 54 16.35 -27.04 -22.52
C ASP A 54 14.81 -27.02 -22.48
N GLY A 55 14.15 -26.51 -23.52
CA GLY A 55 12.71 -26.37 -23.61
C GLY A 55 12.26 -24.90 -23.50
N PHE A 56 10.97 -24.68 -23.17
CA PHE A 56 10.45 -23.34 -22.98
C PHE A 56 10.80 -22.80 -21.63
N LYS A 57 11.33 -21.57 -21.60
CA LYS A 57 11.58 -20.81 -20.36
C LYS A 57 10.84 -19.48 -20.38
N PRO A 58 10.42 -18.95 -19.22
CA PRO A 58 9.83 -17.62 -19.16
C PRO A 58 10.79 -16.54 -19.63
N ASP A 59 10.36 -15.65 -20.50
CA ASP A 59 11.10 -14.47 -20.91
C ASP A 59 10.75 -13.29 -20.03
N THR A 60 11.48 -13.12 -18.92
CA THR A 60 11.27 -12.02 -17.97
C THR A 60 11.79 -10.68 -18.48
N LYS A 61 12.53 -10.66 -19.60
CA LYS A 61 13.06 -9.44 -20.22
C LYS A 61 12.15 -8.87 -21.30
N ASP A 62 11.06 -9.57 -21.63
CA ASP A 62 10.08 -9.08 -22.59
C ASP A 62 9.51 -7.74 -22.16
N GLU A 63 9.54 -6.74 -23.04
CA GLU A 63 9.09 -5.37 -22.72
C GLU A 63 7.61 -5.31 -22.38
N GLY A 64 6.78 -6.03 -23.13
CA GLY A 64 5.35 -6.11 -22.85
C GLY A 64 5.06 -6.71 -21.48
N TYR A 65 5.80 -7.76 -21.12
CA TYR A 65 5.71 -8.37 -19.79
C TYR A 65 6.13 -7.39 -18.70
N GLN A 66 7.25 -6.68 -18.89
CA GLN A 66 7.73 -5.69 -17.90
C GLN A 66 6.73 -4.54 -17.69
N GLN A 67 6.06 -4.09 -18.75
CA GLN A 67 5.00 -3.10 -18.64
C GLN A 67 3.81 -3.63 -17.83
N LEU A 68 3.43 -4.88 -18.04
CA LEU A 68 2.34 -5.52 -17.28
C LEU A 68 2.72 -5.68 -15.79
N VAL A 69 3.97 -6.03 -15.49
CA VAL A 69 4.47 -6.13 -14.12
C VAL A 69 4.43 -4.76 -13.43
N SER A 70 4.87 -3.71 -14.12
CA SER A 70 4.83 -2.34 -13.60
C SER A 70 3.40 -1.90 -13.29
N LEU A 71 2.47 -2.13 -14.23
CA LEU A 71 1.06 -1.80 -14.04
C LEU A 71 0.43 -2.63 -12.89
N HIS A 72 0.79 -3.90 -12.79
CA HIS A 72 0.34 -4.75 -11.69
C HIS A 72 0.83 -4.23 -10.33
N GLY A 73 2.09 -3.76 -10.26
CA GLY A 73 2.65 -3.14 -9.06
C GLY A 73 1.91 -1.86 -8.68
N ASP A 74 1.57 -1.02 -9.66
CA ASP A 74 0.80 0.20 -9.44
C ASP A 74 -0.60 -0.10 -8.92
N LYS A 75 -1.26 -1.11 -9.48
CA LYS A 75 -2.58 -1.57 -9.01
C LYS A 75 -2.51 -2.17 -7.61
N ARG A 76 -1.44 -2.90 -7.31
CA ARG A 76 -1.21 -3.47 -5.98
C ARG A 76 -1.09 -2.39 -4.93
N LEU A 77 -0.27 -1.38 -5.18
CA LEU A 77 -0.14 -0.24 -4.28
C LEU A 77 -1.46 0.51 -4.12
N ALA A 78 -2.15 0.78 -5.23
CA ALA A 78 -3.45 1.44 -5.23
C ALA A 78 -4.47 0.67 -4.39
N PHE A 79 -4.54 -0.65 -4.54
CA PHE A 79 -5.42 -1.50 -3.74
C PHE A 79 -5.12 -1.38 -2.25
N ILE A 80 -3.84 -1.45 -1.87
CA ILE A 80 -3.42 -1.31 -0.47
C ILE A 80 -3.86 0.06 0.09
N VAL A 81 -3.65 1.14 -0.67
CA VAL A 81 -4.05 2.48 -0.25
C VAL A 81 -5.57 2.57 -0.05
N ILE A 82 -6.34 2.13 -1.03
CA ILE A 82 -7.82 2.21 -0.98
C ILE A 82 -8.37 1.36 0.16
N LYS A 83 -7.91 0.13 0.31
CA LYS A 83 -8.34 -0.78 1.39
C LYS A 83 -7.95 -0.27 2.76
N SER A 84 -6.72 0.19 2.94
CA SER A 84 -6.24 0.73 4.22
C SER A 84 -7.04 1.95 4.64
N LEU A 85 -7.45 2.78 3.70
CA LEU A 85 -8.18 4.02 3.97
C LEU A 85 -9.69 3.85 4.09
N GLU A 86 -10.23 2.63 4.02
CA GLU A 86 -11.67 2.40 4.19
C GLU A 86 -12.24 3.07 5.46
N PRO A 87 -11.58 3.01 6.64
CA PRO A 87 -12.09 3.68 7.83
C PRO A 87 -12.16 5.21 7.74
N SER A 88 -11.50 5.81 6.75
CA SER A 88 -11.56 7.25 6.52
C SER A 88 -12.87 7.70 5.87
N ASN A 89 -13.68 6.77 5.38
CA ASN A 89 -14.95 7.05 4.70
C ASN A 89 -14.82 8.04 3.54
N ILE A 90 -13.81 7.81 2.69
CA ILE A 90 -13.56 8.67 1.53
C ILE A 90 -14.66 8.43 0.49
N GLU A 91 -15.30 9.51 0.04
CA GLU A 91 -16.23 9.47 -1.08
C GLU A 91 -15.46 9.73 -2.37
N TRP A 92 -15.00 8.66 -3.01
CA TRP A 92 -14.27 8.75 -4.26
C TRP A 92 -15.19 9.14 -5.41
N ASP A 93 -14.69 9.94 -6.33
CA ASP A 93 -15.46 10.32 -7.53
C ASP A 93 -15.43 9.23 -8.60
N GLU A 94 -14.26 8.65 -8.87
CA GLU A 94 -14.08 7.64 -9.91
C GLU A 94 -13.60 6.29 -9.36
N VAL A 95 -12.81 6.29 -8.30
CA VAL A 95 -12.24 5.06 -7.72
C VAL A 95 -13.35 4.20 -7.13
N THR A 96 -13.44 2.95 -7.58
CA THR A 96 -14.29 1.92 -7.00
C THR A 96 -13.50 0.65 -6.79
N ILE A 97 -13.73 -0.03 -5.67
CA ILE A 97 -12.99 -1.25 -5.35
C ILE A 97 -13.32 -2.41 -6.28
N GLU A 98 -14.50 -2.39 -6.88
CA GLU A 98 -14.97 -3.42 -7.79
C GLU A 98 -14.34 -3.33 -9.19
N ASP A 99 -13.80 -2.16 -9.56
CA ASP A 99 -13.22 -1.92 -10.88
C ASP A 99 -11.73 -1.59 -10.78
N PRO A 100 -10.83 -2.57 -11.02
CA PRO A 100 -9.38 -2.37 -10.92
C PRO A 100 -8.81 -1.31 -11.85
N THR A 101 -9.51 -0.98 -12.95
CA THR A 101 -9.05 0.05 -13.88
C THR A 101 -9.12 1.45 -13.29
N THR A 102 -9.90 1.64 -12.23
CA THR A 102 -10.07 2.91 -11.53
C THR A 102 -9.07 3.12 -10.40
N TRP A 103 -8.45 2.07 -9.90
CA TRP A 103 -7.65 2.11 -8.67
C TRP A 103 -6.48 3.09 -8.75
N THR A 104 -5.77 3.13 -9.87
CA THR A 104 -4.59 3.99 -10.04
C THR A 104 -4.91 5.49 -10.07
N LYS A 105 -6.19 5.85 -10.06
CA LYS A 105 -6.65 7.25 -10.00
C LYS A 105 -6.69 7.85 -8.60
N TRP A 106 -6.44 7.06 -7.57
CA TRP A 106 -6.55 7.48 -6.17
C TRP A 106 -5.76 8.74 -5.84
N GLN A 107 -4.51 8.83 -6.31
CA GLN A 107 -3.64 9.96 -6.04
C GLN A 107 -4.12 11.22 -6.78
N GLU A 108 -4.50 11.07 -8.03
CA GLU A 108 -5.04 12.15 -8.85
C GLU A 108 -6.31 12.74 -8.24
N GLU A 109 -7.20 11.90 -7.71
CA GLU A 109 -8.41 12.36 -7.02
C GLU A 109 -8.08 13.15 -5.75
N LEU A 110 -7.11 12.70 -4.95
CA LEU A 110 -6.68 13.44 -3.75
C LEU A 110 -6.15 14.83 -4.11
N LEU A 111 -5.33 14.92 -5.15
CA LEU A 111 -4.78 16.20 -5.62
C LEU A 111 -5.88 17.10 -6.20
N SER A 112 -6.81 16.55 -6.97
CA SER A 112 -7.94 17.29 -7.54
C SER A 112 -8.90 17.80 -6.47
N ALA A 113 -9.01 17.09 -5.35
CA ALA A 113 -9.83 17.50 -4.22
C ALA A 113 -9.22 18.67 -3.42
N GLY A 114 -7.95 18.97 -3.63
CA GLY A 114 -7.27 20.11 -3.01
C GLY A 114 -6.13 19.78 -2.08
N LEU A 115 -5.75 18.50 -1.93
CA LEU A 115 -4.55 18.16 -1.18
C LEU A 115 -3.30 18.58 -1.98
N SER A 116 -2.28 19.10 -1.29
CA SER A 116 -0.98 19.32 -1.90
C SER A 116 -0.24 18.00 -2.11
N ASN A 117 0.80 18.02 -2.94
CA ASN A 117 1.69 16.85 -3.08
C ASN A 117 2.31 16.42 -1.75
N ILE A 118 2.64 17.39 -0.89
CA ILE A 118 3.20 17.11 0.44
C ILE A 118 2.18 16.37 1.30
N GLU A 119 0.94 16.84 1.30
CA GLU A 119 -0.14 16.20 2.06
C GLU A 119 -0.47 14.80 1.51
N ALA A 120 -0.54 14.64 0.19
CA ALA A 120 -0.74 13.34 -0.44
C ALA A 120 0.38 12.35 -0.08
N ASN A 121 1.63 12.80 -0.03
CA ASN A 121 2.75 11.98 0.40
C ASN A 121 2.65 11.57 1.87
N ARG A 122 2.11 12.42 2.72
CA ARG A 122 1.84 12.06 4.13
C ARG A 122 0.76 11.00 4.24
N VAL A 123 -0.26 11.03 3.39
CA VAL A 123 -1.28 9.97 3.31
C VAL A 123 -0.63 8.63 2.93
N VAL A 124 0.25 8.64 1.93
CA VAL A 124 1.00 7.44 1.51
C VAL A 124 1.85 6.91 2.68
N SER A 125 2.59 7.77 3.36
CA SER A 125 3.42 7.38 4.51
C SER A 125 2.58 6.76 5.62
N CYS A 126 1.41 7.32 5.90
CA CYS A 126 0.47 6.79 6.88
C CYS A 126 0.03 5.36 6.52
N VAL A 127 -0.32 5.13 5.26
CA VAL A 127 -0.69 3.80 4.74
C VAL A 127 0.48 2.83 4.82
N MET A 128 1.68 3.26 4.43
CA MET A 128 2.88 2.41 4.47
C MET A 128 3.21 1.98 5.91
N GLU A 129 3.14 2.90 6.86
CA GLU A 129 3.36 2.59 8.27
C GLU A 129 2.32 1.60 8.81
N ALA A 130 1.04 1.81 8.48
CA ALA A 130 -0.04 0.92 8.91
C ALA A 130 0.13 -0.51 8.40
N ASN A 131 0.70 -0.68 7.21
CA ASN A 131 0.89 -1.98 6.56
C ASN A 131 2.30 -2.57 6.76
N ALA A 132 3.12 -1.99 7.65
CA ALA A 132 4.50 -2.42 7.88
C ALA A 132 5.34 -2.46 6.60
N LEU A 133 5.13 -1.50 5.71
CA LEU A 133 5.85 -1.36 4.45
C LEU A 133 6.94 -0.28 4.50
N ASP A 134 7.10 0.40 5.63
CA ASP A 134 8.17 1.37 5.86
C ASP A 134 9.39 0.66 6.44
N GLU A 135 10.34 0.32 5.57
CA GLU A 135 11.55 -0.42 5.95
C GLU A 135 12.42 0.34 6.96
N ASP A 136 12.48 1.67 6.86
CA ASP A 136 13.26 2.49 7.79
C ASP A 136 12.68 2.42 9.19
N LYS A 137 11.35 2.49 9.33
CA LYS A 137 10.67 2.36 10.62
C LYS A 137 10.86 0.97 11.24
N LEU A 138 10.79 -0.08 10.42
CA LEU A 138 11.02 -1.45 10.88
C LEU A 138 12.46 -1.62 11.37
N LYS A 139 13.43 -1.06 10.64
CA LYS A 139 14.84 -1.09 11.03
C LYS A 139 15.09 -0.33 12.33
N GLU A 140 14.54 0.88 12.45
CA GLU A 140 14.64 1.68 13.67
C GLU A 140 14.09 0.92 14.89
N ALA A 141 12.92 0.29 14.74
CA ALA A 141 12.30 -0.48 15.82
C ALA A 141 13.19 -1.67 16.24
N ARG A 142 13.75 -2.40 15.27
CA ARG A 142 14.67 -3.51 15.54
C ARG A 142 15.94 -3.03 16.24
N ASP A 143 16.57 -1.98 15.71
CA ASP A 143 17.83 -1.47 16.23
C ASP A 143 17.63 -0.92 17.67
N SER A 144 16.54 -0.24 17.92
CA SER A 144 16.17 0.25 19.25
C SER A 144 15.96 -0.90 20.25
N PHE A 145 15.29 -1.97 19.82
CA PHE A 145 15.06 -3.14 20.65
C PHE A 145 16.39 -3.84 20.99
N LEU A 146 17.26 -4.05 20.00
CA LEU A 146 18.56 -4.70 20.20
C LEU A 146 19.48 -3.85 21.09
N LEU A 147 19.43 -2.53 20.97
CA LEU A 147 20.19 -1.61 21.83
C LEU A 147 19.71 -1.69 23.28
N GLY A 148 18.41 -1.81 23.50
CA GLY A 148 17.82 -2.03 24.83
C GLY A 148 18.29 -3.32 25.48
N LEU A 149 18.39 -4.42 24.72
CA LEU A 149 18.92 -5.70 25.22
C LEU A 149 20.41 -5.60 25.62
N ALA A 150 21.21 -4.82 24.89
CA ALA A 150 22.63 -4.65 25.18
C ALA A 150 22.88 -3.85 26.46
N GLN A 151 21.89 -3.12 26.97
CA GLN A 151 21.98 -2.31 28.20
C GLN A 151 21.50 -3.05 29.45
N GLU A 152 20.94 -4.24 29.31
CA GLU A 152 20.49 -5.06 30.43
C GLU A 152 21.65 -5.85 31.10
#